data_f462b96a8ff67d178ab8ec2f0a879e44
#
_entry.id   f462b96a8ff67d178ab8ec2f0a879e44
#
_cell.length_a   1.000
_cell.length_b   1.000
_cell.length_c   1.000
_cell.angle_alpha   90.00
_cell.angle_beta   90.00
_cell.angle_gamma   90.00
#
_symmetry.space_group_name_H-M   'P 1'
#
loop_
_entity.id
_entity.type
_entity.pdbx_description
1 polymer ?
#
loop_
_entity_poly.entity_id
_entity_poly.type
_entity_poly.pdbx_seq_one_letter_code
_entity_poly.pdbx_strand_id
1 'polypeptide(L)'
;DKIIRIANAEETINIHPGKNYHLKWWAVASVLIMVAGSVYFFSKKTGSGLNVKITAKSKPVENDLAPGHAGAILTLANGKTIVLDSAHNGLLASQGNTHIIKEDDRISYNDKNNAAEPIVYNTMTTPKGRQYQLVLSDRSKVWLNAASSITFPTRFSAKERRVSVTGEVYFEISHLASSGSANDGDRIPFYVDMNSPSGIKREIKVLGTHFNVMNYDNEETLKTTLLEGSVKVIDNNSTVMIKSGEQAVIDNQNNKVSVVNADVDEAIAWKNGFFSFKKATIETVMRQVERWYDVQVVYDGIKPEGHYRGEVPMNVNASEMLKVLEVSGIHFKIDGEKIIVN
;
A
#
# COMPACT_ATOMS: atom_id res chain seq x y z
N ASP A 1 64.64 3.43 -35.61
CA ASP A 1 65.57 2.29 -35.68
C ASP A 1 65.23 1.24 -34.63
N LYS A 2 64.69 0.15 -35.04
CA LYS A 2 65.08 -1.25 -34.87
C LYS A 2 63.97 -2.18 -35.26
N ILE A 3 64.18 -2.76 -36.42
CA ILE A 3 63.47 -3.91 -36.97
C ILE A 3 63.77 -5.12 -36.08
N ILE A 4 62.73 -5.87 -35.63
CA ILE A 4 62.93 -7.25 -35.18
C ILE A 4 61.99 -8.15 -35.98
N ARG A 5 62.66 -9.13 -36.65
CA ARG A 5 62.11 -10.16 -37.52
C ARG A 5 61.28 -11.17 -36.74
N ILE A 6 60.15 -11.54 -37.33
CA ILE A 6 59.33 -12.69 -36.94
C ILE A 6 60.01 -13.94 -37.58
N ALA A 7 60.30 -14.92 -36.73
CA ALA A 7 60.72 -16.25 -37.17
C ALA A 7 59.48 -17.18 -37.09
N ASN A 8 59.21 -17.78 -38.27
CA ASN A 8 58.19 -18.85 -38.39
C ASN A 8 58.71 -20.12 -37.72
N ALA A 9 57.90 -20.69 -36.86
CA ALA A 9 58.01 -22.07 -36.42
C ALA A 9 56.71 -22.79 -36.77
N GLU A 10 56.75 -23.59 -37.82
CA GLU A 10 55.70 -24.56 -38.13
C GLU A 10 55.83 -25.74 -37.14
N GLU A 11 54.88 -25.84 -36.20
CA GLU A 11 54.71 -27.07 -35.44
C GLU A 11 53.62 -27.91 -36.12
N THR A 12 54.05 -29.04 -36.67
CA THR A 12 53.21 -30.09 -37.21
C THR A 12 52.49 -30.82 -36.08
N ILE A 13 51.17 -30.58 -35.91
CA ILE A 13 50.35 -31.31 -34.99
C ILE A 13 50.02 -32.68 -35.56
N ASN A 14 50.59 -33.70 -34.92
CA ASN A 14 50.33 -35.10 -35.23
C ASN A 14 48.98 -35.52 -34.59
N ILE A 15 47.92 -35.60 -35.39
CA ILE A 15 46.61 -36.04 -34.97
C ILE A 15 46.57 -37.56 -34.91
N HIS A 16 46.58 -38.10 -33.68
CA HIS A 16 46.27 -39.51 -33.47
C HIS A 16 44.73 -39.70 -33.56
N PRO A 17 44.26 -40.75 -34.29
CA PRO A 17 42.80 -41.00 -34.36
C PRO A 17 42.30 -41.49 -33.00
N GLY A 18 41.50 -40.62 -32.33
CA GLY A 18 40.83 -40.95 -31.07
C GLY A 18 39.84 -42.06 -31.26
N LYS A 19 39.87 -43.05 -30.35
CA LYS A 19 38.93 -44.14 -30.20
C LYS A 19 37.49 -43.62 -30.18
N ASN A 20 36.71 -44.07 -31.13
CA ASN A 20 35.25 -43.84 -31.15
C ASN A 20 34.59 -44.51 -29.94
N TYR A 21 34.28 -43.70 -28.91
CA TYR A 21 33.33 -44.13 -27.86
C TYR A 21 31.93 -44.00 -28.45
N HIS A 22 31.38 -45.10 -28.88
CA HIS A 22 29.93 -45.20 -29.08
C HIS A 22 29.25 -45.07 -27.72
N LEU A 23 29.08 -43.84 -27.29
CA LEU A 23 28.25 -43.53 -26.11
C LEU A 23 26.85 -44.04 -26.47
N LYS A 24 26.46 -45.10 -25.81
CA LYS A 24 25.18 -45.75 -26.08
C LYS A 24 24.07 -44.73 -25.80
N TRP A 25 23.46 -44.26 -26.85
CA TRP A 25 22.34 -43.29 -26.80
C TRP A 25 21.19 -43.69 -25.83
N TRP A 26 21.14 -44.97 -25.53
CA TRP A 26 20.22 -45.58 -24.55
C TRP A 26 20.47 -45.09 -23.12
N ALA A 27 21.68 -44.74 -22.73
CA ALA A 27 21.99 -44.24 -21.38
C ALA A 27 21.56 -42.77 -21.22
N VAL A 28 21.60 -41.97 -22.28
CA VAL A 28 21.12 -40.57 -22.27
C VAL A 28 19.59 -40.55 -22.23
N ALA A 29 18.94 -41.44 -22.98
CA ALA A 29 17.47 -41.56 -22.96
C ALA A 29 16.93 -41.98 -21.59
N SER A 30 17.62 -42.88 -20.87
CA SER A 30 17.19 -43.32 -19.53
C SER A 30 17.34 -42.24 -18.48
N VAL A 31 18.38 -41.35 -18.57
CA VAL A 31 18.54 -40.20 -17.66
C VAL A 31 17.47 -39.14 -17.93
N LEU A 32 17.14 -38.86 -19.19
CA LEU A 32 16.07 -37.92 -19.54
C LEU A 32 14.70 -38.40 -19.09
N ILE A 33 14.42 -39.71 -19.18
CA ILE A 33 13.16 -40.30 -18.68
C ILE A 33 13.09 -40.25 -17.14
N MET A 34 14.22 -40.47 -16.44
CA MET A 34 14.25 -40.33 -14.97
C MET A 34 14.10 -38.87 -14.52
N VAL A 35 14.71 -37.92 -15.23
CA VAL A 35 14.54 -36.48 -14.93
C VAL A 35 13.11 -36.05 -15.24
N ALA A 36 12.55 -36.43 -16.38
CA ALA A 36 11.17 -36.12 -16.71
C ALA A 36 10.16 -36.81 -15.75
N GLY A 37 10.43 -38.05 -15.35
CA GLY A 37 9.64 -38.77 -14.34
C GLY A 37 9.72 -38.15 -12.95
N SER A 38 10.90 -37.67 -12.54
CA SER A 38 11.05 -36.98 -11.25
C SER A 38 10.39 -35.61 -11.29
N VAL A 39 10.53 -34.83 -12.36
CA VAL A 39 9.83 -33.54 -12.51
C VAL A 39 8.30 -33.75 -12.51
N TYR A 40 7.81 -34.78 -13.23
CA TYR A 40 6.39 -35.13 -13.22
C TYR A 40 5.89 -35.60 -11.84
N PHE A 41 6.68 -36.39 -11.11
CA PHE A 41 6.33 -36.88 -9.78
C PHE A 41 6.43 -35.75 -8.71
N PHE A 42 7.42 -34.87 -8.82
CA PHE A 42 7.52 -33.71 -7.94
C PHE A 42 6.47 -32.64 -8.28
N SER A 43 6.12 -32.42 -9.54
CA SER A 43 5.04 -31.50 -9.90
C SER A 43 3.66 -31.99 -9.45
N LYS A 44 3.45 -33.31 -9.34
CA LYS A 44 2.22 -33.87 -8.72
C LYS A 44 2.22 -33.80 -7.18
N LYS A 45 3.40 -33.75 -6.54
CA LYS A 45 3.50 -33.71 -5.07
C LYS A 45 3.49 -32.31 -4.47
N THR A 46 3.74 -31.25 -5.26
CA THR A 46 3.68 -29.85 -4.82
C THR A 46 2.29 -29.22 -4.97
N GLY A 47 1.27 -30.04 -5.21
CA GLY A 47 -0.13 -29.63 -5.31
C GLY A 47 -0.98 -29.86 -4.06
N SER A 48 -0.39 -29.94 -2.86
CA SER A 48 -1.15 -29.93 -1.60
C SER A 48 -1.21 -28.53 -0.98
N GLY A 49 -1.40 -27.51 -1.82
CA GLY A 49 -2.09 -26.32 -1.38
C GLY A 49 -3.52 -26.78 -1.09
N LEU A 50 -3.97 -26.62 0.15
CA LEU A 50 -5.37 -26.75 0.52
C LEU A 50 -6.17 -25.75 -0.34
N ASN A 51 -6.52 -26.17 -1.57
CA ASN A 51 -7.63 -25.58 -2.31
C ASN A 51 -8.91 -26.00 -1.56
N VAL A 52 -9.20 -25.26 -0.50
CA VAL A 52 -10.54 -25.25 0.07
C VAL A 52 -11.42 -24.60 -0.99
N LYS A 53 -11.94 -25.43 -1.92
CA LYS A 53 -13.12 -25.04 -2.67
C LYS A 53 -14.22 -24.87 -1.64
N ILE A 54 -14.45 -23.64 -1.23
CA ILE A 54 -15.66 -23.27 -0.49
C ILE A 54 -16.82 -23.36 -1.49
N THR A 55 -17.26 -24.61 -1.77
CA THR A 55 -18.48 -24.90 -2.50
C THR A 55 -19.56 -25.29 -1.48
N ALA A 56 -19.68 -24.51 -0.42
CA ALA A 56 -20.90 -24.49 0.35
C ALA A 56 -21.71 -23.31 -0.20
N LYS A 57 -22.78 -23.58 -0.97
CA LYS A 57 -23.91 -22.68 -1.09
C LYS A 57 -24.46 -22.47 0.33
N SER A 58 -23.83 -21.58 1.11
CA SER A 58 -24.43 -21.09 2.35
C SER A 58 -25.74 -20.40 1.95
N LYS A 59 -26.82 -20.67 2.68
CA LYS A 59 -28.03 -19.84 2.57
C LYS A 59 -27.57 -18.39 2.69
N PRO A 60 -28.08 -17.49 1.84
CA PRO A 60 -27.79 -16.07 2.00
C PRO A 60 -28.05 -15.68 3.45
N VAL A 61 -27.09 -15.07 4.11
CA VAL A 61 -27.32 -14.49 5.44
C VAL A 61 -28.28 -13.34 5.19
N GLU A 62 -29.46 -13.42 5.81
CA GLU A 62 -30.46 -12.36 5.74
C GLU A 62 -29.84 -11.12 6.43
N ASN A 63 -29.71 -10.01 5.69
CA ASN A 63 -29.04 -8.77 6.12
C ASN A 63 -27.49 -8.85 6.22
N ASP A 64 -26.82 -9.50 5.27
CA ASP A 64 -25.36 -9.47 5.20
C ASP A 64 -24.84 -8.06 4.85
N LEU A 65 -23.68 -7.70 5.35
CA LEU A 65 -23.05 -6.40 5.12
C LEU A 65 -22.18 -6.46 3.87
N ALA A 66 -22.48 -5.60 2.91
CA ALA A 66 -21.69 -5.49 1.69
C ALA A 66 -20.29 -4.91 1.95
N PRO A 67 -19.29 -5.27 1.15
CA PRO A 67 -17.96 -4.69 1.25
C PRO A 67 -17.98 -3.19 0.92
N GLY A 68 -16.98 -2.48 1.44
CA GLY A 68 -16.72 -1.10 1.06
C GLY A 68 -16.45 -0.96 -0.45
N HIS A 69 -16.48 0.26 -0.94
CA HIS A 69 -16.31 0.57 -2.36
C HIS A 69 -15.56 1.90 -2.57
N ALA A 70 -15.30 2.26 -3.83
CA ALA A 70 -14.71 3.53 -4.18
C ALA A 70 -15.67 4.68 -3.88
N GLY A 71 -15.22 5.70 -3.13
CA GLY A 71 -16.02 6.86 -2.79
C GLY A 71 -15.30 7.83 -1.86
N ALA A 72 -15.61 9.12 -2.00
CA ALA A 72 -15.07 10.17 -1.15
C ALA A 72 -15.93 11.44 -1.20
N ILE A 73 -15.70 12.32 -0.24
CA ILE A 73 -16.27 13.66 -0.19
C ILE A 73 -15.14 14.66 -0.39
N LEU A 74 -15.24 15.49 -1.43
CA LEU A 74 -14.32 16.60 -1.67
C LEU A 74 -14.92 17.89 -1.14
N THR A 75 -14.26 18.50 -0.16
CA THR A 75 -14.60 19.83 0.36
C THR A 75 -13.66 20.86 -0.27
N LEU A 76 -14.22 21.79 -1.01
CA LEU A 76 -13.49 22.88 -1.65
C LEU A 76 -13.18 24.00 -0.64
N ALA A 77 -12.22 24.87 -0.98
CA ALA A 77 -11.79 25.98 -0.14
C ALA A 77 -12.91 26.97 0.26
N ASN A 78 -13.98 27.04 -0.55
CA ASN A 78 -15.17 27.86 -0.26
C ASN A 78 -16.22 27.12 0.60
N GLY A 79 -15.92 25.92 1.11
CA GLY A 79 -16.81 25.10 1.91
C GLY A 79 -17.80 24.25 1.11
N LYS A 80 -17.87 24.39 -0.22
CA LYS A 80 -18.72 23.52 -1.05
C LYS A 80 -18.23 22.09 -1.02
N THR A 81 -19.14 21.13 -0.83
CA THR A 81 -18.86 19.70 -0.84
C THR A 81 -19.32 19.04 -2.14
N ILE A 82 -18.56 18.07 -2.62
CA ILE A 82 -18.87 17.25 -3.79
C ILE A 82 -18.74 15.79 -3.36
N VAL A 83 -19.83 15.03 -3.46
CA VAL A 83 -19.85 13.58 -3.21
C VAL A 83 -19.37 12.88 -4.49
N LEU A 84 -18.20 12.22 -4.43
CA LEU A 84 -17.55 11.66 -5.60
C LEU A 84 -18.16 10.35 -6.07
N ASP A 85 -18.83 9.61 -5.18
CA ASP A 85 -19.54 8.36 -5.50
C ASP A 85 -20.60 8.57 -6.59
N SER A 86 -21.34 9.68 -6.49
CA SER A 86 -22.45 10.03 -7.39
C SER A 86 -22.07 11.05 -8.48
N ALA A 87 -20.87 11.61 -8.45
CA ALA A 87 -20.40 12.58 -9.42
C ALA A 87 -20.08 11.91 -10.77
N HIS A 88 -20.47 12.55 -11.87
CA HIS A 88 -20.10 12.10 -13.21
C HIS A 88 -18.62 12.35 -13.52
N ASN A 89 -18.06 11.55 -14.43
CA ASN A 89 -16.72 11.79 -14.95
C ASN A 89 -16.66 13.14 -15.71
N GLY A 90 -15.46 13.75 -15.70
CA GLY A 90 -15.20 15.03 -16.32
C GLY A 90 -14.91 16.14 -15.32
N LEU A 91 -15.11 17.40 -15.73
CA LEU A 91 -14.83 18.58 -14.93
C LEU A 91 -15.83 18.72 -13.77
N LEU A 92 -15.33 18.59 -12.52
CA LEU A 92 -16.14 18.74 -11.30
C LEU A 92 -16.21 20.19 -10.81
N ALA A 93 -15.07 20.88 -10.88
CA ALA A 93 -14.94 22.25 -10.40
C ALA A 93 -13.71 22.94 -11.02
N SER A 94 -13.72 24.27 -10.99
CA SER A 94 -12.56 25.11 -11.29
C SER A 94 -12.32 26.06 -10.12
N GLN A 95 -11.09 26.15 -9.67
CA GLN A 95 -10.64 27.07 -8.62
C GLN A 95 -9.47 27.88 -9.19
N GLY A 96 -9.79 29.08 -9.67
CA GLY A 96 -8.86 29.84 -10.50
C GLY A 96 -8.52 29.06 -11.78
N ASN A 97 -7.23 28.89 -12.04
CA ASN A 97 -6.73 28.15 -13.20
C ASN A 97 -6.57 26.64 -12.95
N THR A 98 -6.88 26.15 -11.75
CA THR A 98 -6.84 24.72 -11.43
C THR A 98 -8.17 24.06 -11.76
N HIS A 99 -8.13 23.07 -12.64
CA HIS A 99 -9.28 22.22 -12.97
C HIS A 99 -9.24 20.93 -12.15
N ILE A 100 -10.38 20.60 -11.54
CA ILE A 100 -10.58 19.35 -10.80
C ILE A 100 -11.37 18.42 -11.70
N ILE A 101 -10.74 17.33 -12.13
CA ILE A 101 -11.30 16.39 -13.11
C ILE A 101 -11.45 15.03 -12.44
N LYS A 102 -12.64 14.43 -12.61
CA LYS A 102 -12.93 13.04 -12.18
C LYS A 102 -12.77 12.10 -13.36
N GLU A 103 -12.08 11.00 -13.13
CA GLU A 103 -11.95 9.87 -14.04
C GLU A 103 -12.12 8.58 -13.22
N ASP A 104 -13.28 7.95 -13.36
CA ASP A 104 -13.67 6.75 -12.62
C ASP A 104 -13.49 6.93 -11.09
N ASP A 105 -12.65 6.13 -10.44
CA ASP A 105 -12.41 6.13 -8.99
C ASP A 105 -11.27 7.03 -8.56
N ARG A 106 -10.96 8.07 -9.34
CA ARG A 106 -9.93 9.06 -9.01
C ARG A 106 -10.33 10.48 -9.41
N ILE A 107 -9.74 11.43 -8.72
CA ILE A 107 -9.71 12.83 -9.17
C ILE A 107 -8.28 13.29 -9.38
N SER A 108 -8.13 14.25 -10.30
CA SER A 108 -6.87 14.88 -10.64
C SER A 108 -6.97 16.41 -10.61
N TYR A 109 -5.89 17.05 -10.20
CA TYR A 109 -5.74 18.49 -10.17
C TYR A 109 -4.80 18.91 -11.29
N ASN A 110 -5.36 19.58 -12.30
CA ASN A 110 -4.63 20.11 -13.44
C ASN A 110 -4.48 21.64 -13.29
N ASP A 111 -3.28 22.06 -12.92
CA ASP A 111 -2.94 23.49 -12.84
C ASP A 111 -2.36 23.97 -14.17
N LYS A 112 -2.93 25.05 -14.73
CA LYS A 112 -2.43 25.71 -15.95
C LYS A 112 -1.39 26.79 -15.68
N ASN A 113 -0.58 26.63 -14.63
CA ASN A 113 0.56 27.51 -14.28
C ASN A 113 0.26 29.01 -14.38
N ASN A 114 -0.49 29.54 -13.43
CA ASN A 114 -0.52 30.98 -13.21
C ASN A 114 -0.09 31.31 -11.77
N ALA A 115 1.14 31.77 -11.62
CA ALA A 115 1.72 32.10 -10.32
C ALA A 115 1.00 33.24 -9.57
N ALA A 116 0.09 33.95 -10.23
CA ALA A 116 -0.56 35.17 -9.69
C ALA A 116 -1.78 34.87 -8.79
N GLU A 117 -2.32 33.64 -8.79
CA GLU A 117 -3.51 33.33 -7.99
C GLU A 117 -3.15 32.85 -6.58
N PRO A 118 -4.00 33.13 -5.56
CA PRO A 118 -3.77 32.62 -4.21
C PRO A 118 -3.85 31.09 -4.15
N ILE A 119 -2.99 30.49 -3.34
CA ILE A 119 -3.05 29.05 -3.05
C ILE A 119 -4.22 28.84 -2.09
N VAL A 120 -5.18 27.99 -2.50
CA VAL A 120 -6.31 27.60 -1.67
C VAL A 120 -6.23 26.10 -1.35
N TYR A 121 -6.84 25.68 -0.24
CA TYR A 121 -6.75 24.31 0.25
C TYR A 121 -8.10 23.60 0.12
N ASN A 122 -8.05 22.36 -0.32
CA ASN A 122 -9.18 21.44 -0.36
C ASN A 122 -8.93 20.28 0.60
N THR A 123 -10.01 19.65 1.04
CA THR A 123 -9.95 18.44 1.86
C THR A 123 -10.70 17.32 1.15
N MET A 124 -10.06 16.17 0.98
CA MET A 124 -10.71 14.93 0.58
C MET A 124 -10.87 14.04 1.81
N THR A 125 -12.06 13.52 2.02
CA THR A 125 -12.38 12.60 3.11
C THR A 125 -13.00 11.33 2.55
N THR A 126 -12.49 10.17 2.94
CA THR A 126 -13.12 8.87 2.71
C THR A 126 -13.86 8.47 3.98
N PRO A 127 -15.20 8.43 3.99
CA PRO A 127 -15.97 7.86 5.11
C PRO A 127 -15.58 6.40 5.36
N LYS A 128 -16.09 5.80 6.45
CA LYS A 128 -16.08 4.35 6.62
C LYS A 128 -16.70 3.68 5.38
N GLY A 129 -16.23 2.50 5.02
CA GLY A 129 -16.67 1.76 3.84
C GLY A 129 -16.24 2.36 2.50
N ARG A 130 -15.31 3.33 2.48
CA ARG A 130 -14.86 4.00 1.26
C ARG A 130 -13.36 4.06 1.13
N GLN A 131 -12.88 3.93 -0.10
CA GLN A 131 -11.49 4.20 -0.51
C GLN A 131 -11.48 5.07 -1.74
N TYR A 132 -10.46 5.90 -1.92
CA TYR A 132 -10.38 6.75 -3.12
C TYR A 132 -8.95 7.11 -3.50
N GLN A 133 -8.74 7.38 -4.80
CA GLN A 133 -7.46 7.83 -5.33
C GLN A 133 -7.50 9.33 -5.70
N LEU A 134 -6.42 10.04 -5.35
CA LEU A 134 -6.19 11.44 -5.66
C LEU A 134 -4.87 11.58 -6.42
N VAL A 135 -4.87 12.37 -7.50
CA VAL A 135 -3.66 12.83 -8.18
C VAL A 135 -3.50 14.32 -7.90
N LEU A 136 -2.45 14.66 -7.18
CA LEU A 136 -2.12 16.05 -6.81
C LEU A 136 -1.60 16.84 -8.03
N SER A 137 -1.53 18.15 -7.91
CA SER A 137 -1.08 19.07 -8.99
C SER A 137 0.38 18.84 -9.42
N ASP A 138 1.21 18.24 -8.57
CA ASP A 138 2.59 17.83 -8.87
C ASP A 138 2.70 16.41 -9.47
N ARG A 139 1.55 15.79 -9.81
CA ARG A 139 1.40 14.41 -10.30
C ARG A 139 1.71 13.33 -9.29
N SER A 140 1.94 13.67 -8.02
CA SER A 140 2.01 12.69 -6.95
C SER A 140 0.65 12.00 -6.81
N LYS A 141 0.68 10.68 -6.57
CA LYS A 141 -0.53 9.89 -6.40
C LYS A 141 -0.71 9.54 -4.94
N VAL A 142 -1.95 9.61 -4.49
CA VAL A 142 -2.34 9.38 -3.10
C VAL A 142 -3.55 8.46 -3.08
N TRP A 143 -3.53 7.44 -2.24
CA TRP A 143 -4.69 6.59 -1.96
C TRP A 143 -5.08 6.78 -0.50
N LEU A 144 -6.36 6.96 -0.27
CA LEU A 144 -6.95 7.07 1.06
C LEU A 144 -7.71 5.79 1.36
N ASN A 145 -7.40 5.18 2.51
CA ASN A 145 -8.17 4.06 3.07
C ASN A 145 -9.47 4.56 3.72
N ALA A 146 -10.32 3.65 4.17
CA ALA A 146 -11.56 3.99 4.86
C ALA A 146 -11.31 4.82 6.13
N ALA A 147 -12.21 5.76 6.44
CA ALA A 147 -12.12 6.69 7.57
C ALA A 147 -10.82 7.53 7.57
N SER A 148 -10.43 8.06 6.40
CA SER A 148 -9.19 8.83 6.22
C SER A 148 -9.48 10.20 5.61
N SER A 149 -8.54 11.13 5.76
CA SER A 149 -8.63 12.43 5.11
C SER A 149 -7.26 12.96 4.71
N ILE A 150 -7.25 13.82 3.67
CA ILE A 150 -6.10 14.61 3.25
C ILE A 150 -6.52 16.03 2.96
N THR A 151 -5.81 17.01 3.55
CA THR A 151 -5.92 18.43 3.20
C THR A 151 -4.69 18.83 2.41
N PHE A 152 -4.90 19.43 1.25
CA PHE A 152 -3.86 19.73 0.29
C PHE A 152 -4.15 21.02 -0.48
N PRO A 153 -3.11 21.74 -0.96
CA PRO A 153 -3.28 22.93 -1.77
C PRO A 153 -3.68 22.56 -3.20
N THR A 154 -4.43 23.42 -3.87
CA THR A 154 -4.77 23.28 -5.30
C THR A 154 -3.52 23.30 -6.19
N ARG A 155 -2.46 23.97 -5.75
CA ARG A 155 -1.11 23.96 -6.34
C ARG A 155 -0.05 24.08 -5.25
N PHE A 156 1.09 23.48 -5.46
CA PHE A 156 2.22 23.59 -4.53
C PHE A 156 3.06 24.85 -4.76
N SER A 157 3.76 25.28 -3.70
CA SER A 157 4.73 26.36 -3.82
C SER A 157 6.02 25.86 -4.51
N ALA A 158 6.84 26.83 -4.99
CA ALA A 158 8.15 26.49 -5.55
C ALA A 158 9.20 26.05 -4.50
N LYS A 159 8.91 26.22 -3.19
CA LYS A 159 9.85 25.93 -2.11
C LYS A 159 9.59 24.60 -1.41
N GLU A 160 8.33 24.24 -1.26
CA GLU A 160 7.91 23.00 -0.59
C GLU A 160 6.54 22.54 -1.08
N ARG A 161 6.27 21.26 -0.91
CA ARG A 161 4.97 20.60 -1.14
C ARG A 161 4.48 20.08 0.20
N ARG A 162 3.34 20.56 0.68
CA ARG A 162 2.85 20.23 2.02
C ARG A 162 1.40 19.79 1.98
N VAL A 163 1.10 18.68 2.65
CA VAL A 163 -0.25 18.15 2.86
C VAL A 163 -0.42 17.74 4.32
N SER A 164 -1.66 17.59 4.77
CA SER A 164 -1.98 17.15 6.12
C SER A 164 -2.94 15.96 6.06
N VAL A 165 -2.72 14.93 6.90
CA VAL A 165 -3.50 13.68 6.83
C VAL A 165 -3.98 13.21 8.19
N THR A 166 -5.12 12.45 8.15
CA THR A 166 -5.60 11.60 9.23
C THR A 166 -5.97 10.23 8.64
N GLY A 167 -5.99 9.19 9.48
CA GLY A 167 -6.31 7.84 9.02
C GLY A 167 -5.14 7.17 8.30
N GLU A 168 -5.41 6.38 7.27
CA GLU A 168 -4.38 5.65 6.54
C GLU A 168 -4.30 6.08 5.09
N VAL A 169 -3.09 6.47 4.68
CA VAL A 169 -2.84 7.08 3.37
C VAL A 169 -1.54 6.54 2.78
N TYR A 170 -1.63 6.05 1.54
CA TYR A 170 -0.46 5.62 0.77
C TYR A 170 -0.07 6.69 -0.25
N PHE A 171 1.23 6.90 -0.42
CA PHE A 171 1.80 7.92 -1.28
C PHE A 171 2.78 7.35 -2.30
N GLU A 172 2.65 7.83 -3.55
CA GLU A 172 3.67 7.75 -4.59
C GLU A 172 4.07 9.19 -4.96
N ILE A 173 5.14 9.70 -4.37
CA ILE A 173 5.56 11.09 -4.53
C ILE A 173 6.47 11.25 -5.73
N SER A 174 6.08 12.14 -6.63
CA SER A 174 6.86 12.50 -7.82
C SER A 174 8.15 13.23 -7.45
N HIS A 175 9.23 12.90 -8.16
CA HIS A 175 10.49 13.65 -8.09
C HIS A 175 10.32 15.01 -8.79
N LEU A 176 10.54 16.09 -8.07
CA LEU A 176 10.54 17.44 -8.65
C LEU A 176 11.87 18.15 -8.38
N ALA A 177 12.56 18.54 -9.45
CA ALA A 177 13.74 19.39 -9.35
C ALA A 177 13.35 20.85 -9.03
N SER A 178 14.18 21.54 -8.27
CA SER A 178 14.04 22.99 -8.05
C SER A 178 14.35 23.73 -9.36
N SER A 179 13.50 24.68 -9.74
CA SER A 179 13.71 25.49 -10.94
C SER A 179 14.99 26.29 -10.81
N GLY A 180 15.96 26.09 -11.73
CA GLY A 180 17.22 26.83 -11.79
C GLY A 180 18.41 26.16 -11.12
N SER A 181 18.27 24.96 -10.56
CA SER A 181 19.41 24.19 -10.05
C SER A 181 20.06 23.37 -11.17
N ALA A 182 21.38 23.57 -11.35
CA ALA A 182 22.21 22.77 -12.22
C ALA A 182 22.61 21.41 -11.59
N ASN A 183 22.28 21.22 -10.30
CA ASN A 183 22.63 20.03 -9.53
C ASN A 183 21.38 19.18 -9.32
N ASP A 184 21.51 17.89 -9.62
CA ASP A 184 20.47 16.85 -9.40
C ASP A 184 20.07 16.70 -7.90
N GLY A 185 20.70 17.45 -7.00
CA GLY A 185 20.49 17.43 -5.55
C GLY A 185 19.42 18.39 -5.00
N ASP A 186 19.03 19.41 -5.76
CA ASP A 186 18.05 20.41 -5.29
C ASP A 186 16.63 20.01 -5.66
N ARG A 187 16.09 19.05 -4.91
CA ARG A 187 14.70 18.61 -5.05
C ARG A 187 13.79 19.40 -4.13
N ILE A 188 12.58 19.73 -4.63
CA ILE A 188 11.55 20.36 -3.82
C ILE A 188 11.02 19.31 -2.83
N PRO A 189 11.18 19.52 -1.50
CA PRO A 189 10.73 18.56 -0.51
C PRO A 189 9.20 18.46 -0.46
N PHE A 190 8.71 17.24 -0.12
CA PHE A 190 7.32 16.97 0.16
C PHE A 190 7.16 16.67 1.66
N TYR A 191 6.22 17.32 2.30
CA TYR A 191 5.93 17.20 3.72
C TYR A 191 4.53 16.64 3.93
N VAL A 192 4.40 15.69 4.85
CA VAL A 192 3.12 15.19 5.34
C VAL A 192 2.99 15.50 6.81
N ASP A 193 2.09 16.41 7.15
CA ASP A 193 1.73 16.71 8.53
C ASP A 193 0.71 15.67 9.00
N MET A 194 1.04 14.97 10.07
CA MET A 194 0.17 13.98 10.70
C MET A 194 -0.56 14.67 11.85
N ASN A 195 -1.82 15.05 11.62
CA ASN A 195 -2.61 15.68 12.65
C ASN A 195 -2.87 14.71 13.80
N SER A 196 -2.62 15.16 15.01
CA SER A 196 -2.89 14.43 16.23
C SER A 196 -3.87 15.21 17.10
N PRO A 197 -4.87 14.57 17.72
CA PRO A 197 -5.75 15.23 18.69
C PRO A 197 -5.00 15.82 19.88
N SER A 198 -3.85 15.27 20.23
CA SER A 198 -2.98 15.77 21.31
C SER A 198 -2.23 17.06 20.96
N GLY A 199 -2.35 17.57 19.71
CA GLY A 199 -1.62 18.76 19.27
C GLY A 199 -0.12 18.57 19.07
N ILE A 200 0.39 17.35 19.18
CA ILE A 200 1.80 17.02 18.92
C ILE A 200 2.04 17.14 17.41
N LYS A 201 3.04 17.95 17.05
CA LYS A 201 3.46 18.08 15.65
C LYS A 201 4.27 16.85 15.24
N ARG A 202 3.75 16.13 14.27
CA ARG A 202 4.42 15.01 13.61
C ARG A 202 4.47 15.27 12.12
N GLU A 203 5.64 15.12 11.55
CA GLU A 203 5.88 15.45 10.15
C GLU A 203 6.73 14.37 9.49
N ILE A 204 6.39 14.06 8.25
CA ILE A 204 7.19 13.24 7.37
C ILE A 204 7.77 14.13 6.28
N LYS A 205 9.08 14.02 6.01
CA LYS A 205 9.76 14.71 4.91
C LYS A 205 10.35 13.72 3.93
N VAL A 206 10.02 13.89 2.63
CA VAL A 206 10.51 13.06 1.53
C VAL A 206 10.91 13.90 0.32
N LEU A 207 11.65 13.32 -0.62
CA LEU A 207 12.06 13.98 -1.88
C LEU A 207 11.51 13.28 -3.13
N GLY A 208 10.96 12.07 -2.98
CA GLY A 208 10.42 11.22 -4.05
C GLY A 208 10.47 9.78 -3.54
N THR A 209 9.33 9.21 -3.20
CA THR A 209 9.28 8.10 -2.26
C THR A 209 7.92 7.41 -2.36
N HIS A 210 7.90 6.09 -2.17
CA HIS A 210 6.68 5.31 -2.01
C HIS A 210 6.57 4.86 -0.56
N PHE A 211 5.53 5.29 0.14
CA PHE A 211 5.35 4.99 1.58
C PHE A 211 3.89 4.99 2.01
N ASN A 212 3.61 4.27 3.08
CA ASN A 212 2.30 4.21 3.74
C ASN A 212 2.36 4.90 5.10
N VAL A 213 1.34 5.66 5.43
CA VAL A 213 1.15 6.31 6.73
C VAL A 213 -0.14 5.80 7.33
N MET A 214 -0.08 5.16 8.48
CA MET A 214 -1.24 4.78 9.29
C MET A 214 -1.27 5.67 10.53
N ASN A 215 -2.23 6.60 10.58
CA ASN A 215 -2.41 7.62 11.63
C ASN A 215 -3.89 7.68 12.07
N TYR A 216 -4.45 6.53 12.47
CA TYR A 216 -5.78 6.51 13.07
C TYR A 216 -5.72 6.82 14.56
N ASP A 217 -6.64 7.63 15.06
CA ASP A 217 -6.68 8.02 16.48
C ASP A 217 -7.03 6.84 17.41
N ASN A 218 -7.72 5.83 16.89
CA ASN A 218 -8.12 4.63 17.64
C ASN A 218 -7.12 3.47 17.53
N GLU A 219 -5.94 3.69 16.95
CA GLU A 219 -4.84 2.74 16.97
C GLU A 219 -3.81 3.07 18.06
N GLU A 220 -3.20 2.05 18.63
CA GLU A 220 -2.20 2.22 19.70
C GLU A 220 -0.91 2.87 19.21
N THR A 221 -0.61 2.68 17.94
CA THR A 221 0.62 3.17 17.31
C THR A 221 0.33 3.85 15.98
N LEU A 222 1.07 4.90 15.70
CA LEU A 222 1.19 5.48 14.38
C LEU A 222 2.35 4.80 13.65
N LYS A 223 2.19 4.48 12.38
CA LYS A 223 3.18 3.77 11.58
C LYS A 223 3.46 4.50 10.28
N THR A 224 4.74 4.62 9.93
CA THR A 224 5.19 5.09 8.61
C THR A 224 6.06 4.00 8.00
N THR A 225 5.58 3.36 6.95
CA THR A 225 6.26 2.23 6.28
C THR A 225 6.83 2.68 4.95
N LEU A 226 8.11 2.44 4.74
CA LEU A 226 8.82 2.84 3.52
C LEU A 226 9.00 1.68 2.56
N LEU A 227 8.50 1.87 1.32
CA LEU A 227 8.66 0.91 0.23
C LEU A 227 9.91 1.23 -0.61
N GLU A 228 10.02 2.50 -1.04
CA GLU A 228 11.10 2.95 -1.92
C GLU A 228 11.54 4.36 -1.58
N GLY A 229 12.85 4.61 -1.61
CA GLY A 229 13.46 5.92 -1.38
C GLY A 229 14.00 6.10 0.04
N SER A 230 13.76 7.25 0.65
CA SER A 230 14.19 7.61 2.00
C SER A 230 13.15 8.53 2.65
N VAL A 231 12.82 8.26 3.90
CA VAL A 231 11.85 9.02 4.68
C VAL A 231 12.49 9.52 5.96
N LYS A 232 12.32 10.82 6.23
CA LYS A 232 12.63 11.44 7.51
C LYS A 232 11.33 11.64 8.29
N VAL A 233 11.20 10.98 9.44
CA VAL A 233 10.08 11.15 10.37
C VAL A 233 10.52 12.05 11.49
N ILE A 234 9.75 13.11 11.74
CA ILE A 234 9.99 14.11 12.77
C ILE A 234 8.81 14.09 13.74
N ASP A 235 9.08 13.77 15.00
CA ASP A 235 8.10 13.78 16.07
C ASP A 235 8.60 14.69 17.18
N ASN A 236 8.03 15.88 17.30
CA ASN A 236 8.40 16.92 18.27
C ASN A 236 9.93 17.10 18.37
N ASN A 237 10.56 16.39 19.33
CA ASN A 237 12.01 16.49 19.59
C ASN A 237 12.82 15.32 19.00
N SER A 238 12.18 14.34 18.39
CA SER A 238 12.81 13.16 17.83
C SER A 238 12.82 13.20 16.31
N THR A 239 13.92 12.77 15.72
CA THR A 239 14.04 12.64 14.28
C THR A 239 14.64 11.28 13.96
N VAL A 240 13.95 10.50 13.13
CA VAL A 240 14.46 9.22 12.64
C VAL A 240 14.44 9.19 11.11
N MET A 241 15.42 8.48 10.53
CA MET A 241 15.46 8.16 9.12
C MET A 241 15.11 6.70 8.95
N ILE A 242 14.21 6.38 8.01
CA ILE A 242 13.91 5.00 7.64
C ILE A 242 14.32 4.75 6.20
N LYS A 243 14.76 3.51 5.94
CA LYS A 243 15.17 2.97 4.65
C LYS A 243 14.09 2.05 4.09
N SER A 244 14.18 1.74 2.81
CA SER A 244 13.28 0.77 2.17
C SER A 244 13.22 -0.55 2.96
N GLY A 245 12.01 -1.03 3.23
CA GLY A 245 11.74 -2.20 4.07
C GLY A 245 11.72 -1.92 5.59
N GLU A 246 11.88 -0.65 6.01
CA GLU A 246 11.76 -0.25 7.42
C GLU A 246 10.46 0.50 7.69
N GLN A 247 10.09 0.51 8.97
CA GLN A 247 8.91 1.21 9.49
C GLN A 247 9.30 2.01 10.74
N ALA A 248 8.94 3.28 10.77
CA ALA A 248 8.90 4.06 11.99
C ALA A 248 7.57 3.78 12.71
N VAL A 249 7.66 3.41 13.98
CA VAL A 249 6.52 3.16 14.87
C VAL A 249 6.57 4.17 15.99
N ILE A 250 5.50 4.94 16.16
CA ILE A 250 5.34 5.90 17.25
C ILE A 250 4.22 5.41 18.15
N ASP A 251 4.55 5.14 19.40
CA ASP A 251 3.59 4.75 20.43
C ASP A 251 2.77 5.98 20.87
N ASN A 252 1.46 5.91 20.73
CA ASN A 252 0.56 7.04 21.04
C ASN A 252 0.42 7.32 22.55
N GLN A 253 0.80 6.38 23.42
CA GLN A 253 0.69 6.55 24.87
C GLN A 253 1.90 7.30 25.44
N ASN A 254 3.11 6.95 24.98
CA ASN A 254 4.36 7.47 25.56
C ASN A 254 5.21 8.27 24.56
N ASN A 255 4.76 8.41 23.33
CA ASN A 255 5.44 9.13 22.22
C ASN A 255 6.83 8.56 21.90
N LYS A 256 7.07 7.29 22.21
CA LYS A 256 8.34 6.63 21.89
C LYS A 256 8.39 6.30 20.41
N VAL A 257 9.43 6.78 19.74
CA VAL A 257 9.71 6.46 18.33
C VAL A 257 10.69 5.30 18.27
N SER A 258 10.38 4.30 17.46
CA SER A 258 11.25 3.17 17.16
C SER A 258 11.27 2.90 15.65
N VAL A 259 12.38 2.34 15.16
CA VAL A 259 12.52 1.87 13.78
C VAL A 259 12.64 0.36 13.80
N VAL A 260 11.81 -0.31 13.01
CA VAL A 260 11.77 -1.78 12.92
C VAL A 260 11.74 -2.21 11.45
N ASN A 261 12.12 -3.46 11.18
CA ASN A 261 11.88 -4.05 9.86
C ASN A 261 10.37 -4.17 9.63
N ALA A 262 9.91 -3.72 8.48
CA ALA A 262 8.51 -3.74 8.10
C ALA A 262 8.16 -4.98 7.28
N ASP A 263 6.95 -5.48 7.46
CA ASP A 263 6.28 -6.26 6.44
C ASP A 263 5.57 -5.28 5.49
N VAL A 264 6.24 -4.99 4.38
CA VAL A 264 5.77 -4.00 3.41
C VAL A 264 4.47 -4.47 2.75
N ASP A 265 4.35 -5.77 2.45
CA ASP A 265 3.16 -6.34 1.81
C ASP A 265 1.94 -6.23 2.73
N GLU A 266 2.10 -6.49 4.04
CA GLU A 266 1.05 -6.28 5.03
C GLU A 266 0.63 -4.81 5.11
N ALA A 267 1.60 -3.89 5.12
CA ALA A 267 1.33 -2.46 5.28
C ALA A 267 0.54 -1.85 4.11
N ILE A 268 0.64 -2.43 2.90
CA ILE A 268 -0.07 -1.94 1.71
C ILE A 268 -1.15 -2.91 1.19
N ALA A 269 -1.45 -3.98 1.93
CA ALA A 269 -2.43 -4.98 1.51
C ALA A 269 -3.80 -4.35 1.21
N TRP A 270 -4.22 -3.39 2.02
CA TRP A 270 -5.48 -2.66 1.84
C TRP A 270 -5.57 -1.95 0.48
N LYS A 271 -4.48 -1.33 0.02
CA LYS A 271 -4.40 -0.69 -1.30
C LYS A 271 -4.50 -1.72 -2.43
N ASN A 272 -4.05 -2.94 -2.17
CA ASN A 272 -4.10 -4.06 -3.10
C ASN A 272 -5.41 -4.88 -3.01
N GLY A 273 -6.37 -4.45 -2.17
CA GLY A 273 -7.68 -5.07 -2.03
C GLY A 273 -7.72 -6.27 -1.10
N PHE A 274 -6.81 -6.34 -0.12
CA PHE A 274 -6.74 -7.42 0.86
C PHE A 274 -6.69 -6.89 2.29
N PHE A 275 -7.35 -7.59 3.20
CA PHE A 275 -6.95 -7.61 4.60
C PHE A 275 -5.78 -8.55 4.74
N SER A 276 -4.71 -8.12 5.38
CA SER A 276 -3.54 -8.95 5.68
C SER A 276 -3.17 -8.82 7.14
N PHE A 277 -3.01 -9.94 7.81
CA PHE A 277 -2.72 -10.02 9.23
C PHE A 277 -1.52 -10.94 9.47
N LYS A 278 -0.51 -10.45 10.18
CA LYS A 278 0.67 -11.22 10.59
C LYS A 278 0.91 -11.07 12.08
N LYS A 279 0.15 -11.74 12.91
CA LYS A 279 0.10 -11.64 14.39
C LYS A 279 -0.77 -10.47 14.88
N ALA A 280 -1.89 -10.18 14.24
CA ALA A 280 -2.84 -9.18 14.71
C ALA A 280 -3.67 -9.71 15.88
N THR A 281 -3.99 -8.86 16.86
CA THR A 281 -4.99 -9.17 17.88
C THR A 281 -6.39 -9.07 17.29
N ILE A 282 -7.39 -9.65 17.96
CA ILE A 282 -8.79 -9.57 17.50
C ILE A 282 -9.25 -8.11 17.40
N GLU A 283 -8.83 -7.26 18.34
CA GLU A 283 -9.18 -5.83 18.31
C GLU A 283 -8.62 -5.14 17.06
N THR A 284 -7.37 -5.44 16.70
CA THR A 284 -6.75 -4.89 15.48
C THR A 284 -7.49 -5.33 14.22
N VAL A 285 -7.87 -6.62 14.14
CA VAL A 285 -8.66 -7.15 13.03
C VAL A 285 -10.02 -6.46 12.97
N MET A 286 -10.72 -6.40 14.11
CA MET A 286 -12.08 -5.87 14.16
C MET A 286 -12.14 -4.36 13.92
N ARG A 287 -11.11 -3.58 14.27
CA ARG A 287 -11.03 -2.16 13.87
C ARG A 287 -10.93 -1.98 12.35
N GLN A 288 -10.22 -2.87 11.62
CA GLN A 288 -10.20 -2.82 10.16
C GLN A 288 -11.55 -3.22 9.57
N VAL A 289 -12.19 -4.25 10.12
CA VAL A 289 -13.57 -4.68 9.75
C VAL A 289 -14.55 -3.54 9.98
N GLU A 290 -14.50 -2.88 11.14
CA GLU A 290 -15.35 -1.75 11.50
C GLU A 290 -15.22 -0.59 10.49
N ARG A 291 -14.00 -0.27 10.08
CA ARG A 291 -13.75 0.79 9.11
C ARG A 291 -14.21 0.42 7.70
N TRP A 292 -14.04 -0.83 7.29
CA TRP A 292 -14.33 -1.25 5.92
C TRP A 292 -15.81 -1.56 5.65
N TYR A 293 -16.50 -2.16 6.61
CA TYR A 293 -17.92 -2.49 6.46
C TYR A 293 -18.87 -1.42 7.04
N ASP A 294 -18.32 -0.32 7.56
CA ASP A 294 -19.07 0.78 8.21
C ASP A 294 -20.01 0.27 9.29
N VAL A 295 -19.46 -0.47 10.24
CA VAL A 295 -20.20 -1.10 11.35
C VAL A 295 -19.64 -0.69 12.69
N GLN A 296 -20.40 -0.99 13.75
CA GLN A 296 -19.94 -0.96 15.13
C GLN A 296 -19.56 -2.37 15.59
N VAL A 297 -18.38 -2.54 16.16
CA VAL A 297 -17.97 -3.79 16.79
C VAL A 297 -18.24 -3.74 18.29
N VAL A 298 -18.93 -4.78 18.80
CA VAL A 298 -19.29 -4.94 20.21
C VAL A 298 -18.72 -6.28 20.69
N TYR A 299 -18.05 -6.28 21.83
CA TYR A 299 -17.58 -7.50 22.48
C TYR A 299 -18.59 -7.92 23.56
N ASP A 300 -19.12 -9.14 23.45
CA ASP A 300 -20.03 -9.72 24.44
C ASP A 300 -19.26 -10.73 25.30
N GLY A 301 -18.88 -10.31 26.51
CA GLY A 301 -18.07 -11.10 27.42
C GLY A 301 -16.56 -10.81 27.35
N ILE A 302 -15.76 -11.86 27.57
CA ILE A 302 -14.29 -11.76 27.60
C ILE A 302 -13.78 -11.72 26.17
N LYS A 303 -12.97 -10.71 25.85
CA LYS A 303 -12.37 -10.59 24.53
C LYS A 303 -11.49 -11.81 24.24
N PRO A 304 -11.64 -12.42 23.05
CA PRO A 304 -10.79 -13.55 22.67
C PRO A 304 -9.30 -13.14 22.65
N GLU A 305 -8.48 -13.91 23.34
CA GLU A 305 -7.02 -13.76 23.29
C GLU A 305 -6.45 -14.53 22.10
N GLY A 306 -5.34 -14.06 21.57
CA GLY A 306 -4.64 -14.74 20.49
C GLY A 306 -4.16 -13.80 19.40
N HIS A 307 -3.47 -14.40 18.42
CA HIS A 307 -2.94 -13.69 17.27
C HIS A 307 -3.43 -14.33 15.97
N TYR A 308 -3.93 -13.51 15.09
CA TYR A 308 -4.49 -13.91 13.80
C TYR A 308 -3.47 -13.72 12.69
N ARG A 309 -3.46 -14.67 11.76
CA ARG A 309 -2.63 -14.65 10.57
C ARG A 309 -3.44 -15.10 9.36
N GLY A 310 -3.34 -14.36 8.27
CA GLY A 310 -3.99 -14.72 7.01
C GLY A 310 -4.26 -13.50 6.15
N GLU A 311 -4.70 -13.77 4.94
CA GLU A 311 -5.14 -12.76 3.98
C GLU A 311 -6.57 -13.05 3.55
N VAL A 312 -7.41 -12.03 3.48
CA VAL A 312 -8.80 -12.11 3.03
C VAL A 312 -9.05 -11.00 2.01
N PRO A 313 -9.64 -11.31 0.85
CA PRO A 313 -10.02 -10.26 -0.10
C PRO A 313 -11.02 -9.28 0.51
N MET A 314 -10.83 -8.00 0.26
CA MET A 314 -11.72 -6.95 0.79
C MET A 314 -13.06 -6.86 0.05
N ASN A 315 -13.20 -7.48 -1.11
CA ASN A 315 -14.41 -7.48 -1.93
C ASN A 315 -15.44 -8.56 -1.55
N VAL A 316 -15.25 -9.25 -0.43
CA VAL A 316 -16.21 -10.23 0.10
C VAL A 316 -17.16 -9.57 1.11
N ASN A 317 -18.34 -10.17 1.32
CA ASN A 317 -19.26 -9.72 2.34
C ASN A 317 -18.72 -9.99 3.76
N ALA A 318 -19.24 -9.25 4.75
CA ALA A 318 -18.79 -9.39 6.13
C ALA A 318 -18.94 -10.81 6.66
N SER A 319 -20.05 -11.49 6.32
CA SER A 319 -20.26 -12.88 6.75
C SER A 319 -19.17 -13.84 6.25
N GLU A 320 -18.64 -13.61 5.05
CA GLU A 320 -17.56 -14.43 4.49
C GLU A 320 -16.22 -14.12 5.17
N MET A 321 -15.95 -12.84 5.42
CA MET A 321 -14.78 -12.41 6.20
C MET A 321 -14.78 -13.00 7.61
N LEU A 322 -15.91 -12.92 8.31
CA LEU A 322 -16.07 -13.43 9.67
C LEU A 322 -15.93 -14.95 9.75
N LYS A 323 -16.43 -15.71 8.76
CA LYS A 323 -16.25 -17.16 8.68
C LYS A 323 -14.77 -17.59 8.67
N VAL A 324 -13.89 -16.79 8.06
CA VAL A 324 -12.45 -17.07 8.09
C VAL A 324 -11.92 -16.96 9.52
N LEU A 325 -12.42 -16.00 10.29
CA LEU A 325 -12.01 -15.81 11.69
C LEU A 325 -12.65 -16.86 12.62
N GLU A 326 -13.85 -17.35 12.31
CA GLU A 326 -14.55 -18.40 13.07
C GLU A 326 -13.76 -19.73 13.13
N VAL A 327 -12.92 -20.01 12.14
CA VAL A 327 -12.00 -21.18 12.16
C VAL A 327 -11.09 -21.16 13.39
N SER A 328 -10.84 -19.99 13.97
CA SER A 328 -10.04 -19.81 15.18
C SER A 328 -10.83 -19.98 16.48
N GLY A 329 -12.12 -20.37 16.40
CA GLY A 329 -12.98 -20.63 17.57
C GLY A 329 -13.69 -19.39 18.11
N ILE A 330 -13.66 -18.26 17.40
CA ILE A 330 -14.43 -17.06 17.76
C ILE A 330 -15.80 -17.16 17.08
N HIS A 331 -16.84 -16.71 17.78
CA HIS A 331 -18.17 -16.64 17.24
C HIS A 331 -18.56 -15.18 16.97
N PHE A 332 -19.25 -14.96 15.86
CA PHE A 332 -19.69 -13.64 15.45
C PHE A 332 -21.19 -13.66 15.15
N LYS A 333 -21.86 -12.57 15.49
CA LYS A 333 -23.25 -12.32 15.11
C LYS A 333 -23.34 -10.96 14.44
N ILE A 334 -23.92 -10.92 13.23
CA ILE A 334 -24.30 -9.68 12.55
C ILE A 334 -25.70 -9.31 13.03
N ASP A 335 -25.87 -8.07 13.52
CA ASP A 335 -27.14 -7.53 14.02
C ASP A 335 -27.32 -6.10 13.52
N GLY A 336 -27.91 -5.95 12.33
CA GLY A 336 -27.97 -4.68 11.62
C GLY A 336 -26.58 -4.14 11.29
N GLU A 337 -26.27 -2.93 11.73
CA GLU A 337 -24.96 -2.28 11.56
C GLU A 337 -23.96 -2.62 12.69
N LYS A 338 -24.18 -3.73 13.40
CA LYS A 338 -23.29 -4.19 14.47
C LYS A 338 -22.76 -5.59 14.21
N ILE A 339 -21.51 -5.81 14.59
CA ILE A 339 -20.89 -7.13 14.68
C ILE A 339 -20.62 -7.40 16.16
N ILE A 340 -21.27 -8.43 16.70
CA ILE A 340 -21.08 -8.88 18.08
C ILE A 340 -20.04 -10.01 18.05
N VAL A 341 -19.00 -9.85 18.85
CA VAL A 341 -17.90 -10.82 19.03
C VAL A 341 -18.11 -11.54 20.35
N ASN A 342 -18.23 -12.89 20.31
CA ASN A 342 -18.52 -13.76 21.45
C ASN A 342 -17.33 -14.67 21.81
#